data_a6c0215d84b44165e2fe1afd744ff020
#
_entry.id   a6c0215d84b44165e2fe1afd744ff020
#
_cell.length_a   1.000
_cell.length_b   1.000
_cell.length_c   1.000
_cell.angle_alpha   90.00
_cell.angle_beta   90.00
_cell.angle_gamma   90.00
#
_symmetry.space_group_name_H-M   'P 1'
#
loop_
_entity.id
_entity.type
_entity.pdbx_description
1 polymer ?
#
loop_
_entity_poly.entity_id
_entity_poly.type
_entity_poly.pdbx_seq_one_letter_code
_entity_poly.pdbx_strand_id
1 'polypeptide(L)'
;MKILVVSHNVFSKTGNMGKTLCSYFENFNKEDLAQFYIHSEVPTVDICENYYRVTDKEMIKSILGFKAGTVLGSNNIDIDRNTSRTDSGGDAKLYQKARKRTPLIYLARNLWWRLGHYNTKKFNAWVDEFNPDCVFFVSGDYAFMYDIALKIAKKKNIPLYISCMDDYYFNNKNANRFLGDFQHKAFMKSVKKAIDYSSALFCICDSMSKDYNKYFNKKCITIHTAASFGSQLAANKTNQISYIGNLGYNRHLQLVDIGKELKKFDLAVNHIDVYSSEIREEILKYMIDENGIVFHGSIPADEVKKVMAESLAVIHTESFDENMKNSVKYSVSTKIADSLMSGTCILAYGPEEIASIKYLSDNDAAICINSKDDLKTGLEELLNDEKRRNEVINNAVNLAKKNHLPGTAGDIIKEVLKENA
;
A
#
# COMPACT_ATOMS: atom_id res chain seq x y z
N MET A 1 16.54 -18.19 -10.11
CA MET A 1 15.64 -17.56 -11.10
C MET A 1 15.78 -16.06 -10.98
N LYS A 2 16.15 -15.42 -12.06
CA LYS A 2 16.43 -13.97 -12.11
C LYS A 2 15.17 -13.15 -12.40
N ILE A 3 14.82 -12.22 -11.53
CA ILE A 3 13.60 -11.42 -11.58
C ILE A 3 13.95 -9.96 -11.84
N LEU A 4 13.44 -9.40 -12.92
CA LEU A 4 13.50 -7.95 -13.15
C LEU A 4 12.26 -7.29 -12.56
N VAL A 5 12.41 -6.61 -11.43
CA VAL A 5 11.35 -5.82 -10.80
C VAL A 5 11.25 -4.47 -11.49
N VAL A 6 10.06 -4.14 -12.01
CA VAL A 6 9.75 -2.84 -12.61
C VAL A 6 8.78 -2.11 -11.70
N SER A 7 9.14 -0.94 -11.19
CA SER A 7 8.32 -0.23 -10.19
C SER A 7 8.49 1.28 -10.26
N HIS A 8 7.55 2.03 -9.68
CA HIS A 8 7.70 3.47 -9.49
C HIS A 8 8.73 3.76 -8.39
N ASN A 9 8.58 3.11 -7.23
CA ASN A 9 9.40 3.29 -6.05
C ASN A 9 10.54 2.27 -6.01
N VAL A 10 11.63 2.64 -5.35
CA VAL A 10 12.75 1.76 -5.06
C VAL A 10 12.48 0.90 -3.82
N PHE A 11 13.20 -0.18 -3.64
CA PHE A 11 13.28 -0.92 -2.38
C PHE A 11 13.76 0.02 -1.27
N SER A 12 12.90 0.27 -0.29
CA SER A 12 13.17 1.29 0.74
C SER A 12 12.43 0.99 2.04
N LYS A 13 13.11 1.23 3.17
CA LYS A 13 12.51 1.16 4.52
C LYS A 13 11.78 2.44 4.92
N THR A 14 11.87 3.52 4.14
CA THR A 14 11.34 4.85 4.50
C THR A 14 9.98 5.15 3.91
N GLY A 15 9.62 4.58 2.76
CA GLY A 15 8.34 4.78 2.08
C GLY A 15 7.43 3.56 2.16
N ASN A 16 6.11 3.75 2.35
CA ASN A 16 5.15 2.64 2.48
C ASN A 16 5.22 1.66 1.31
N MET A 17 5.26 2.16 0.07
CA MET A 17 5.36 1.32 -1.12
C MET A 17 6.70 0.57 -1.18
N GLY A 18 7.79 1.24 -0.79
CA GLY A 18 9.11 0.62 -0.70
C GLY A 18 9.16 -0.52 0.33
N LYS A 19 8.53 -0.32 1.50
CA LYS A 19 8.39 -1.35 2.54
C LYS A 19 7.60 -2.57 2.06
N THR A 20 6.47 -2.34 1.39
CA THR A 20 5.67 -3.42 0.82
C THR A 20 6.47 -4.21 -0.22
N LEU A 21 7.21 -3.51 -1.10
CA LEU A 21 8.11 -4.18 -2.05
C LEU A 21 9.18 -5.01 -1.34
N CYS A 22 9.78 -4.49 -0.27
CA CYS A 22 10.77 -5.24 0.51
C CYS A 22 10.15 -6.53 1.06
N SER A 23 8.95 -6.48 1.62
CA SER A 23 8.28 -7.67 2.19
C SER A 23 7.95 -8.75 1.16
N TYR A 24 7.86 -8.39 -0.12
CA TYR A 24 7.64 -9.35 -1.20
C TYR A 24 8.91 -10.07 -1.65
N PHE A 25 10.08 -9.46 -1.44
CA PHE A 25 11.34 -9.96 -1.97
C PHE A 25 12.40 -10.23 -0.90
N GLU A 26 12.10 -10.06 0.39
CA GLU A 26 13.08 -10.21 1.47
C GLU A 26 13.71 -11.62 1.60
N ASN A 27 13.01 -12.65 1.14
CA ASN A 27 13.51 -14.04 1.15
C ASN A 27 14.07 -14.51 -0.20
N PHE A 28 14.26 -13.59 -1.17
CA PHE A 28 14.96 -13.89 -2.42
C PHE A 28 16.46 -13.62 -2.27
N ASN A 29 17.29 -14.31 -3.08
CA ASN A 29 18.70 -13.97 -3.14
C ASN A 29 18.87 -12.64 -3.88
N LYS A 30 19.67 -11.74 -3.34
CA LYS A 30 19.84 -10.39 -3.88
C LYS A 30 20.46 -10.34 -5.28
N GLU A 31 21.30 -11.35 -5.62
CA GLU A 31 21.87 -11.55 -6.93
C GLU A 31 20.85 -12.02 -7.99
N ASP A 32 19.73 -12.60 -7.56
CA ASP A 32 18.61 -12.99 -8.41
C ASP A 32 17.65 -11.82 -8.70
N LEU A 33 17.87 -10.64 -8.11
CA LEU A 33 17.02 -9.47 -8.26
C LEU A 33 17.72 -8.33 -9.02
N ALA A 34 16.99 -7.73 -9.95
CA ALA A 34 17.33 -6.43 -10.52
C ALA A 34 16.12 -5.51 -10.47
N GLN A 35 16.30 -4.21 -10.24
CA GLN A 35 15.19 -3.27 -10.18
C GLN A 35 15.37 -2.10 -11.15
N PHE A 36 14.39 -1.94 -12.07
CA PHE A 36 14.17 -0.70 -12.81
C PHE A 36 13.14 0.15 -12.08
N TYR A 37 13.50 1.41 -11.75
CA TYR A 37 12.58 2.30 -11.06
C TYR A 37 12.74 3.76 -11.49
N ILE A 38 11.72 4.60 -11.17
CA ILE A 38 11.64 5.97 -11.67
C ILE A 38 11.63 7.05 -10.58
N HIS A 39 11.59 6.66 -9.31
CA HIS A 39 11.68 7.58 -8.19
C HIS A 39 13.11 8.08 -7.99
N SER A 40 13.27 9.31 -7.49
CA SER A 40 14.61 9.90 -7.27
C SER A 40 15.33 9.36 -6.03
N GLU A 41 14.62 8.63 -5.15
CA GLU A 41 15.17 8.04 -3.94
C GLU A 41 16.23 6.99 -4.28
N VAL A 42 17.26 6.87 -3.44
CA VAL A 42 18.23 5.78 -3.51
C VAL A 42 17.76 4.58 -2.66
N PRO A 43 18.19 3.35 -2.97
CA PRO A 43 17.86 2.18 -2.16
C PRO A 43 18.33 2.37 -0.70
N THR A 44 17.52 1.90 0.26
CA THR A 44 17.85 1.98 1.69
C THR A 44 17.90 0.60 2.37
N VAL A 45 17.80 -0.48 1.57
CA VAL A 45 17.82 -1.87 2.02
C VAL A 45 18.71 -2.72 1.12
N ASP A 46 19.40 -3.70 1.69
CA ASP A 46 20.32 -4.60 0.98
C ASP A 46 19.62 -5.91 0.55
N ILE A 47 18.57 -5.79 -0.27
CA ILE A 47 17.85 -6.95 -0.82
C ILE A 47 18.03 -7.13 -2.34
N CYS A 48 18.71 -6.19 -3.00
CA CYS A 48 18.98 -6.22 -4.42
C CYS A 48 20.30 -5.49 -4.69
N GLU A 49 21.10 -5.95 -5.64
CA GLU A 49 22.40 -5.36 -5.98
C GLU A 49 22.39 -4.62 -7.31
N ASN A 50 21.39 -4.87 -8.16
CA ASN A 50 21.35 -4.37 -9.54
C ASN A 50 20.19 -3.40 -9.74
N TYR A 51 20.49 -2.12 -9.82
CA TYR A 51 19.48 -1.08 -10.00
C TYR A 51 19.71 -0.28 -11.28
N TYR A 52 18.61 0.06 -11.95
CA TYR A 52 18.60 1.03 -13.03
C TYR A 52 17.54 2.11 -12.73
N ARG A 53 17.97 3.32 -12.45
CA ARG A 53 17.10 4.45 -12.14
C ARG A 53 16.97 5.39 -13.35
N VAL A 54 15.71 5.80 -13.64
CA VAL A 54 15.42 6.87 -14.61
C VAL A 54 14.41 7.83 -14.00
N THR A 55 14.79 9.06 -13.72
CA THR A 55 13.89 10.06 -13.15
C THR A 55 13.13 10.85 -14.22
N ASP A 56 11.99 11.47 -13.84
CA ASP A 56 11.24 12.36 -14.74
C ASP A 56 12.11 13.49 -15.31
N LYS A 57 13.02 14.03 -14.51
CA LYS A 57 13.95 15.08 -14.92
C LYS A 57 14.93 14.60 -16.00
N GLU A 58 15.45 13.38 -15.85
CA GLU A 58 16.31 12.76 -16.87
C GLU A 58 15.52 12.50 -18.15
N MET A 59 14.24 12.06 -18.03
CA MET A 59 13.38 11.86 -19.20
C MET A 59 13.12 13.14 -19.97
N ILE A 60 12.80 14.26 -19.29
CA ILE A 60 12.60 15.55 -19.93
C ILE A 60 13.89 15.99 -20.63
N LYS A 61 15.04 15.87 -19.97
CA LYS A 61 16.34 16.22 -20.57
C LYS A 61 16.69 15.32 -21.76
N SER A 62 16.28 14.05 -21.74
CA SER A 62 16.58 13.12 -22.83
C SER A 62 15.88 13.47 -24.15
N ILE A 63 14.76 14.21 -24.11
CA ILE A 63 14.12 14.78 -25.30
C ILE A 63 15.03 15.78 -26.00
N LEU A 64 15.89 16.46 -25.21
CA LEU A 64 16.90 17.43 -25.71
C LEU A 64 18.25 16.76 -26.02
N GLY A 65 18.31 15.43 -26.10
CA GLY A 65 19.52 14.69 -26.46
C GLY A 65 20.46 14.33 -25.32
N PHE A 66 20.11 14.65 -24.05
CA PHE A 66 20.93 14.24 -22.91
C PHE A 66 20.71 12.75 -22.58
N LYS A 67 21.71 12.10 -22.01
CA LYS A 67 21.61 10.70 -21.57
C LYS A 67 20.71 10.58 -20.37
N ALA A 68 19.76 9.63 -20.38
CA ALA A 68 18.94 9.25 -19.24
C ALA A 68 19.37 7.88 -18.69
N GLY A 69 19.22 7.73 -17.39
CA GLY A 69 19.43 6.49 -16.69
C GLY A 69 20.78 6.32 -16.02
N THR A 70 20.71 5.92 -14.76
CA THR A 70 21.83 5.69 -13.86
C THR A 70 21.81 4.27 -13.35
N VAL A 71 22.91 3.53 -13.54
CA VAL A 71 23.12 2.22 -12.88
C VAL A 71 23.59 2.50 -11.47
N LEU A 72 22.97 1.85 -10.50
CA LEU A 72 23.34 1.86 -9.08
C LEU A 72 23.62 0.41 -8.65
N GLY A 73 24.64 0.22 -7.84
CA GLY A 73 25.01 -1.06 -7.25
C GLY A 73 25.00 -1.00 -5.72
N SER A 74 25.50 -2.04 -5.07
CA SER A 74 25.56 -2.17 -3.60
C SER A 74 26.21 -0.97 -2.92
N ASN A 75 27.21 -0.33 -3.54
CA ASN A 75 27.87 0.85 -3.00
C ASN A 75 27.02 2.13 -2.98
N ASN A 76 25.83 2.08 -3.57
CA ASN A 76 24.90 3.20 -3.63
C ASN A 76 23.72 3.04 -2.65
N ILE A 77 23.72 1.97 -1.84
CA ILE A 77 22.67 1.70 -0.85
C ILE A 77 22.94 2.56 0.39
N ASP A 78 21.96 3.36 0.79
CA ASP A 78 22.03 4.22 1.99
C ASP A 78 21.23 3.57 3.14
N ILE A 79 21.84 2.58 3.81
CA ILE A 79 21.21 1.78 4.88
C ILE A 79 20.90 2.65 6.12
N ASP A 80 21.66 3.69 6.36
CA ASP A 80 21.53 4.56 7.55
C ASP A 80 20.40 5.59 7.39
N ARG A 81 19.84 5.70 6.19
CA ARG A 81 18.79 6.66 5.90
C ARG A 81 17.46 6.28 6.55
N ASN A 82 17.01 7.08 7.49
CA ASN A 82 15.77 6.89 8.24
C ASN A 82 14.61 7.78 7.78
N THR A 83 14.82 8.68 6.80
CA THR A 83 13.81 9.61 6.30
C THR A 83 13.72 9.56 4.78
N SER A 84 12.51 9.58 4.23
CA SER A 84 12.27 9.72 2.79
C SER A 84 12.67 11.14 2.35
N ARG A 85 13.96 11.39 2.08
CA ARG A 85 14.40 12.60 1.39
C ARG A 85 14.58 12.30 -0.09
N THR A 86 13.85 13.01 -0.92
CA THR A 86 14.17 13.17 -2.33
C THR A 86 15.44 14.01 -2.46
N ASP A 87 16.39 13.56 -3.26
CA ASP A 87 17.62 14.32 -3.52
C ASP A 87 17.28 15.75 -3.96
N SER A 88 17.90 16.67 -3.22
CA SER A 88 18.07 18.12 -3.43
C SER A 88 17.15 18.93 -4.34
N GLY A 89 16.46 19.87 -3.75
CA GLY A 89 16.04 21.20 -4.25
C GLY A 89 15.13 21.27 -5.48
N GLY A 90 15.55 20.83 -6.62
CA GLY A 90 14.81 20.95 -7.90
C GLY A 90 13.83 19.82 -8.15
N ASP A 91 14.19 18.61 -7.78
CA ASP A 91 13.35 17.42 -7.98
C ASP A 91 12.16 17.38 -7.00
N ALA A 92 12.35 17.91 -5.78
CA ALA A 92 11.27 18.03 -4.79
C ALA A 92 10.13 18.97 -5.27
N LYS A 93 10.45 20.09 -5.91
CA LYS A 93 9.45 21.02 -6.46
C LYS A 93 8.70 20.43 -7.66
N LEU A 94 9.39 19.72 -8.54
CA LEU A 94 8.76 19.03 -9.68
C LEU A 94 7.87 17.89 -9.19
N TYR A 95 8.34 17.14 -8.21
CA TYR A 95 7.59 16.05 -7.57
C TYR A 95 6.34 16.58 -6.84
N GLN A 96 6.42 17.69 -6.11
CA GLN A 96 5.25 18.32 -5.48
C GLN A 96 4.21 18.80 -6.51
N LYS A 97 4.64 19.34 -7.66
CA LYS A 97 3.72 19.69 -8.75
C LYS A 97 3.09 18.47 -9.39
N ALA A 98 3.85 17.40 -9.60
CA ALA A 98 3.35 16.13 -10.13
C ALA A 98 2.34 15.44 -9.16
N ARG A 99 2.46 15.68 -7.84
CA ARG A 99 1.52 15.20 -6.81
C ARG A 99 0.08 15.70 -6.99
N LYS A 100 -0.14 16.78 -7.73
CA LYS A 100 -1.51 17.32 -7.96
C LYS A 100 -2.40 16.40 -8.81
N ARG A 101 -1.88 15.31 -9.39
CA ARG A 101 -2.62 14.23 -10.07
C ARG A 101 -3.78 14.71 -10.95
N THR A 102 -3.57 15.80 -11.71
CA THR A 102 -4.56 16.29 -12.68
C THR A 102 -4.45 15.54 -14.00
N PRO A 103 -5.54 15.41 -14.80
CA PRO A 103 -5.48 14.76 -16.11
C PRO A 103 -4.40 15.30 -17.03
N LEU A 104 -4.18 16.62 -17.03
CA LEU A 104 -3.11 17.27 -17.83
C LEU A 104 -1.71 16.83 -17.40
N ILE A 105 -1.46 16.69 -16.09
CA ILE A 105 -0.18 16.19 -15.57
C ILE A 105 0.05 14.74 -15.99
N TYR A 106 -0.98 13.90 -15.90
CA TYR A 106 -0.89 12.51 -16.37
C TYR A 106 -0.59 12.43 -17.87
N LEU A 107 -1.30 13.21 -18.69
CA LEU A 107 -1.07 13.28 -20.15
C LEU A 107 0.34 13.80 -20.49
N ALA A 108 0.77 14.89 -19.84
CA ALA A 108 2.10 15.44 -20.03
C ALA A 108 3.20 14.43 -19.64
N ARG A 109 3.06 13.78 -18.47
CA ARG A 109 4.03 12.77 -18.00
C ARG A 109 4.08 11.57 -18.93
N ASN A 110 2.92 11.04 -19.37
CA ASN A 110 2.88 9.98 -20.36
C ASN A 110 3.54 10.40 -21.68
N LEU A 111 3.34 11.62 -22.12
CA LEU A 111 3.97 12.15 -23.34
C LEU A 111 5.50 12.24 -23.21
N TRP A 112 6.02 12.75 -22.09
CA TRP A 112 7.48 12.82 -21.85
C TRP A 112 8.12 11.44 -21.85
N TRP A 113 7.45 10.45 -21.22
CA TRP A 113 7.97 9.08 -21.20
C TRP A 113 7.85 8.35 -22.54
N ARG A 114 6.93 8.79 -23.41
CA ARG A 114 6.84 8.29 -24.80
C ARG A 114 7.88 8.89 -25.73
N LEU A 115 8.17 10.18 -25.56
CA LEU A 115 9.14 10.93 -26.41
C LEU A 115 10.56 10.80 -25.91
N GLY A 116 10.77 10.59 -24.63
CA GLY A 116 12.09 10.47 -24.02
C GLY A 116 12.77 9.12 -24.28
N HIS A 117 14.06 9.10 -24.07
CA HIS A 117 14.94 8.01 -24.46
C HIS A 117 15.45 7.22 -23.23
N TYR A 118 14.54 6.52 -22.48
CA TYR A 118 14.98 5.60 -21.42
C TYR A 118 15.61 4.31 -21.99
N ASN A 119 15.16 3.87 -23.15
CA ASN A 119 15.58 2.64 -23.82
C ASN A 119 16.91 2.86 -24.57
N THR A 120 17.94 3.23 -23.84
CA THR A 120 19.28 3.47 -24.36
C THR A 120 20.05 2.18 -24.59
N LYS A 121 21.19 2.25 -25.34
CA LYS A 121 22.13 1.11 -25.42
C LYS A 121 22.57 0.65 -24.04
N LYS A 122 22.82 1.60 -23.10
CA LYS A 122 23.19 1.31 -21.71
C LYS A 122 22.09 0.53 -20.96
N PHE A 123 20.83 0.94 -21.10
CA PHE A 123 19.70 0.22 -20.50
C PHE A 123 19.58 -1.19 -21.05
N ASN A 124 19.65 -1.35 -22.36
CA ASN A 124 19.57 -2.66 -23.00
C ASN A 124 20.73 -3.58 -22.58
N ALA A 125 21.95 -3.07 -22.54
CA ALA A 125 23.13 -3.81 -22.07
C ALA A 125 22.94 -4.27 -20.61
N TRP A 126 22.43 -3.40 -19.74
CA TRP A 126 22.15 -3.74 -18.34
C TRP A 126 21.07 -4.83 -18.22
N VAL A 127 19.99 -4.78 -18.99
CA VAL A 127 18.97 -5.85 -19.03
C VAL A 127 19.54 -7.14 -19.60
N ASP A 128 20.36 -7.05 -20.65
CA ASP A 128 20.96 -8.22 -21.32
C ASP A 128 22.01 -8.91 -20.45
N GLU A 129 22.80 -8.15 -19.69
CA GLU A 129 23.79 -8.67 -18.72
C GLU A 129 23.11 -9.36 -17.54
N PHE A 130 22.07 -8.76 -16.98
CA PHE A 130 21.29 -9.40 -15.91
C PHE A 130 20.58 -10.65 -16.41
N ASN A 131 20.10 -10.64 -17.64
CA ASN A 131 19.38 -11.72 -18.32
C ASN A 131 18.23 -12.30 -17.48
N PRO A 132 17.14 -11.54 -17.25
CA PRO A 132 16.03 -11.94 -16.40
C PRO A 132 15.24 -13.11 -16.99
N ASP A 133 14.76 -14.00 -16.13
CA ASP A 133 13.85 -15.09 -16.47
C ASP A 133 12.39 -14.61 -16.52
N CYS A 134 12.05 -13.55 -15.80
CA CYS A 134 10.73 -12.93 -15.81
C CYS A 134 10.78 -11.44 -15.45
N VAL A 135 9.68 -10.73 -15.76
CA VAL A 135 9.42 -9.35 -15.30
C VAL A 135 8.35 -9.39 -14.23
N PHE A 136 8.63 -8.84 -13.05
CA PHE A 136 7.66 -8.58 -12.00
C PHE A 136 7.37 -7.08 -11.96
N PHE A 137 6.19 -6.68 -12.43
CA PHE A 137 5.79 -5.29 -12.53
C PHE A 137 4.87 -4.90 -11.38
N VAL A 138 5.25 -3.86 -10.64
CA VAL A 138 4.42 -3.27 -9.59
C VAL A 138 3.59 -2.15 -10.19
N SER A 139 2.31 -2.36 -10.25
CA SER A 139 1.37 -1.46 -10.90
C SER A 139 1.25 -0.11 -10.19
N GLY A 140 0.91 0.91 -10.97
CA GLY A 140 0.65 2.26 -10.52
C GLY A 140 -0.33 2.96 -11.44
N ASP A 141 -0.49 4.27 -11.27
CA ASP A 141 -1.46 5.09 -11.99
C ASP A 141 -0.92 5.71 -13.30
N TYR A 142 0.21 5.22 -13.83
CA TYR A 142 0.83 5.74 -15.07
C TYR A 142 0.92 4.70 -16.18
N ALA A 143 0.29 5.00 -17.32
CA ALA A 143 0.23 4.11 -18.48
C ALA A 143 1.61 3.70 -19.01
N PHE A 144 2.57 4.62 -19.06
CA PHE A 144 3.91 4.36 -19.58
C PHE A 144 4.67 3.27 -18.80
N MET A 145 4.39 3.08 -17.50
CA MET A 145 5.02 2.02 -16.72
C MET A 145 4.58 0.62 -17.18
N TYR A 146 3.30 0.46 -17.51
CA TYR A 146 2.77 -0.79 -18.11
C TYR A 146 3.39 -1.03 -19.48
N ASP A 147 3.52 0.02 -20.29
CA ASP A 147 4.13 -0.07 -21.62
C ASP A 147 5.63 -0.46 -21.53
N ILE A 148 6.37 0.05 -20.53
CA ILE A 148 7.77 -0.29 -20.26
C ILE A 148 7.90 -1.77 -19.88
N ALA A 149 7.16 -2.22 -18.85
CA ALA A 149 7.22 -3.59 -18.38
C ALA A 149 6.86 -4.60 -19.50
N LEU A 150 5.79 -4.32 -20.23
CA LEU A 150 5.34 -5.12 -21.36
C LEU A 150 6.39 -5.15 -22.48
N LYS A 151 7.02 -4.02 -22.81
CA LYS A 151 8.06 -3.94 -23.85
C LYS A 151 9.29 -4.76 -23.49
N ILE A 152 9.72 -4.73 -22.23
CA ILE A 152 10.86 -5.55 -21.76
C ILE A 152 10.51 -7.04 -21.88
N ALA A 153 9.36 -7.45 -21.32
CA ALA A 153 8.92 -8.84 -21.33
C ALA A 153 8.82 -9.40 -22.76
N LYS A 154 8.18 -8.64 -23.67
CA LYS A 154 8.06 -9.03 -25.09
C LYS A 154 9.41 -9.08 -25.81
N LYS A 155 10.30 -8.11 -25.58
CA LYS A 155 11.62 -8.07 -26.23
C LYS A 155 12.48 -9.27 -25.83
N LYS A 156 12.40 -9.67 -24.54
CA LYS A 156 13.15 -10.82 -24.00
C LYS A 156 12.40 -12.14 -24.17
N ASN A 157 11.14 -12.10 -24.62
CA ASN A 157 10.24 -13.27 -24.72
C ASN A 157 10.13 -14.02 -23.39
N ILE A 158 9.90 -13.30 -22.29
CA ILE A 158 9.79 -13.83 -20.93
C ILE A 158 8.44 -13.50 -20.31
N PRO A 159 8.00 -14.27 -19.29
CA PRO A 159 6.75 -14.02 -18.57
C PRO A 159 6.71 -12.62 -17.93
N LEU A 160 5.50 -12.03 -17.89
CA LEU A 160 5.19 -10.82 -17.16
C LEU A 160 4.22 -11.16 -16.02
N TYR A 161 4.56 -10.77 -14.81
CA TYR A 161 3.72 -10.83 -13.63
C TYR A 161 3.40 -9.40 -13.17
N ILE A 162 2.15 -9.14 -12.76
CA ILE A 162 1.73 -7.79 -12.37
C ILE A 162 1.22 -7.82 -10.94
N SER A 163 1.82 -7.02 -10.06
CA SER A 163 1.32 -6.80 -8.71
C SER A 163 0.40 -5.59 -8.69
N CYS A 164 -0.88 -5.80 -8.39
CA CYS A 164 -1.93 -4.79 -8.31
C CYS A 164 -2.04 -4.31 -6.86
N MET A 165 -1.36 -3.22 -6.53
CA MET A 165 -1.30 -2.66 -5.17
C MET A 165 -2.42 -1.66 -4.84
N ASP A 166 -3.24 -1.30 -5.82
CA ASP A 166 -4.44 -0.46 -5.69
C ASP A 166 -5.29 -0.66 -6.94
N ASP A 167 -6.56 -0.31 -6.87
CA ASP A 167 -7.44 -0.35 -8.04
C ASP A 167 -7.27 0.92 -8.88
N TYR A 168 -6.35 0.86 -9.82
CA TYR A 168 -6.16 1.93 -10.80
C TYR A 168 -7.01 1.73 -12.06
N TYR A 169 -7.53 0.54 -12.31
CA TYR A 169 -8.25 0.23 -13.54
C TYR A 169 -9.70 0.71 -13.50
N PHE A 170 -10.45 0.35 -12.48
CA PHE A 170 -11.85 0.73 -12.34
C PHE A 170 -12.02 2.09 -11.68
N ASN A 171 -11.08 2.49 -10.79
CA ASN A 171 -11.18 3.71 -10.01
C ASN A 171 -10.64 4.92 -10.78
N ASN A 172 -11.53 5.65 -11.46
CA ASN A 172 -11.19 6.92 -12.13
C ASN A 172 -11.15 8.09 -11.14
N LYS A 173 -9.98 8.32 -10.51
CA LYS A 173 -9.77 9.45 -9.57
C LYS A 173 -9.96 10.84 -10.20
N ASN A 174 -10.14 10.93 -11.52
CA ASN A 174 -10.31 12.16 -12.29
C ASN A 174 -11.64 12.23 -13.06
N ALA A 175 -12.63 11.38 -12.74
CA ALA A 175 -13.91 11.30 -13.48
C ALA A 175 -14.61 12.65 -13.66
N ASN A 176 -14.54 13.53 -12.66
CA ASN A 176 -15.20 14.85 -12.68
C ASN A 176 -14.28 15.98 -13.14
N ARG A 177 -13.14 15.69 -13.80
CA ARG A 177 -12.18 16.68 -14.26
C ARG A 177 -12.14 16.72 -15.78
N PHE A 178 -11.86 17.91 -16.32
CA PHE A 178 -11.64 18.09 -17.75
C PHE A 178 -10.58 17.09 -18.29
N LEU A 179 -10.89 16.38 -19.34
CA LEU A 179 -10.09 15.29 -19.94
C LEU A 179 -9.88 14.06 -19.03
N GLY A 180 -10.51 13.97 -17.85
CA GLY A 180 -10.30 12.86 -16.93
C GLY A 180 -10.69 11.52 -17.52
N ASP A 181 -11.86 11.42 -18.14
CA ASP A 181 -12.32 10.19 -18.77
C ASP A 181 -11.49 9.77 -19.99
N PHE A 182 -11.05 10.77 -20.79
CA PHE A 182 -10.16 10.50 -21.93
C PHE A 182 -8.81 9.96 -21.45
N GLN A 183 -8.21 10.58 -20.45
CA GLN A 183 -6.95 10.14 -19.84
C GLN A 183 -7.10 8.73 -19.24
N HIS A 184 -8.21 8.47 -18.54
CA HIS A 184 -8.46 7.19 -17.92
C HIS A 184 -8.68 6.07 -18.96
N LYS A 185 -9.44 6.33 -20.03
CA LYS A 185 -9.61 5.37 -21.14
C LYS A 185 -8.28 5.02 -21.82
N ALA A 186 -7.41 6.02 -22.01
CA ALA A 186 -6.07 5.79 -22.56
C ALA A 186 -5.20 4.95 -21.61
N PHE A 187 -5.30 5.20 -20.29
CA PHE A 187 -4.66 4.41 -19.26
C PHE A 187 -5.16 2.95 -19.26
N MET A 188 -6.48 2.73 -19.21
CA MET A 188 -7.08 1.39 -19.24
C MET A 188 -6.61 0.56 -20.45
N LYS A 189 -6.37 1.19 -21.60
CA LYS A 189 -5.85 0.51 -22.79
C LYS A 189 -4.45 -0.05 -22.59
N SER A 190 -3.53 0.69 -21.96
CA SER A 190 -2.18 0.21 -21.64
C SER A 190 -2.22 -0.87 -20.57
N VAL A 191 -3.04 -0.69 -19.52
CA VAL A 191 -3.24 -1.70 -18.47
C VAL A 191 -3.75 -3.00 -19.06
N LYS A 192 -4.83 -2.95 -19.87
CA LYS A 192 -5.40 -4.16 -20.48
C LYS A 192 -4.38 -4.90 -21.33
N LYS A 193 -3.60 -4.20 -22.16
CA LYS A 193 -2.55 -4.85 -22.99
C LYS A 193 -1.50 -5.58 -22.15
N ALA A 194 -1.10 -4.99 -21.00
CA ALA A 194 -0.14 -5.63 -20.12
C ALA A 194 -0.76 -6.83 -19.40
N ILE A 195 -1.99 -6.71 -18.91
CA ILE A 195 -2.73 -7.82 -18.28
C ILE A 195 -2.98 -8.95 -19.28
N ASP A 196 -3.38 -8.66 -20.51
CA ASP A 196 -3.62 -9.69 -21.54
C ASP A 196 -2.35 -10.53 -21.81
N TYR A 197 -1.18 -9.91 -21.75
CA TYR A 197 0.10 -10.59 -21.92
C TYR A 197 0.59 -11.29 -20.65
N SER A 198 0.19 -10.80 -19.45
CA SER A 198 0.71 -11.32 -18.20
C SER A 198 0.34 -12.78 -17.95
N SER A 199 1.22 -13.52 -17.25
CA SER A 199 0.98 -14.90 -16.82
C SER A 199 0.04 -14.95 -15.60
N ALA A 200 0.21 -14.03 -14.65
CA ALA A 200 -0.66 -13.91 -13.47
C ALA A 200 -0.66 -12.49 -12.91
N LEU A 201 -1.70 -12.21 -12.08
CA LEU A 201 -1.80 -10.99 -11.29
C LEU A 201 -1.68 -11.32 -9.81
N PHE A 202 -0.94 -10.50 -9.07
CA PHE A 202 -0.90 -10.52 -7.62
C PHE A 202 -1.71 -9.36 -7.07
N CYS A 203 -2.74 -9.63 -6.30
CA CYS A 203 -3.66 -8.64 -5.76
C CYS A 203 -3.52 -8.53 -4.24
N ILE A 204 -3.82 -7.36 -3.68
CA ILE A 204 -3.65 -7.08 -2.24
C ILE A 204 -4.79 -7.59 -1.36
N CYS A 205 -5.88 -8.10 -1.94
CA CYS A 205 -6.99 -8.69 -1.20
C CYS A 205 -7.80 -9.66 -2.06
N ASP A 206 -8.55 -10.55 -1.41
CA ASP A 206 -9.36 -11.59 -2.06
C ASP A 206 -10.49 -11.02 -2.92
N SER A 207 -11.13 -9.93 -2.45
CA SER A 207 -12.17 -9.24 -3.22
C SER A 207 -11.63 -8.75 -4.56
N MET A 208 -10.44 -8.14 -4.57
CA MET A 208 -9.78 -7.70 -5.80
C MET A 208 -9.37 -8.89 -6.68
N SER A 209 -8.79 -9.92 -6.10
CA SER A 209 -8.41 -11.15 -6.82
C SER A 209 -9.61 -11.77 -7.52
N LYS A 210 -10.75 -11.88 -6.83
CA LYS A 210 -12.00 -12.43 -7.38
C LYS A 210 -12.56 -11.57 -8.50
N ASP A 211 -12.68 -10.26 -8.30
CA ASP A 211 -13.27 -9.34 -9.29
C ASP A 211 -12.36 -9.22 -10.53
N TYR A 212 -11.03 -9.14 -10.35
CA TYR A 212 -10.07 -9.09 -11.44
C TYR A 212 -10.00 -10.40 -12.23
N ASN A 213 -10.00 -11.55 -11.53
CA ASN A 213 -10.09 -12.86 -12.20
C ASN A 213 -11.32 -12.94 -13.09
N LYS A 214 -12.49 -12.58 -12.55
CA LYS A 214 -13.76 -12.59 -13.29
C LYS A 214 -13.75 -11.65 -14.50
N TYR A 215 -13.20 -10.44 -14.36
CA TYR A 215 -13.23 -9.43 -15.41
C TYR A 215 -12.19 -9.67 -16.51
N PHE A 216 -10.95 -9.99 -16.11
CA PHE A 216 -9.84 -10.17 -17.06
C PHE A 216 -9.65 -11.60 -17.53
N ASN A 217 -10.33 -12.57 -16.93
CA ASN A 217 -10.11 -14.00 -17.15
C ASN A 217 -8.62 -14.38 -16.99
N LYS A 218 -8.00 -13.95 -15.88
CA LYS A 218 -6.59 -14.16 -15.56
C LYS A 218 -6.44 -14.80 -14.18
N LYS A 219 -5.42 -15.64 -14.00
CA LYS A 219 -5.04 -16.16 -12.68
C LYS A 219 -4.69 -14.97 -11.77
N CYS A 220 -5.47 -14.77 -10.71
CA CYS A 220 -5.24 -13.75 -9.70
C CYS A 220 -4.97 -14.41 -8.38
N ILE A 221 -3.89 -14.01 -7.72
CA ILE A 221 -3.41 -14.56 -6.46
C ILE A 221 -3.37 -13.43 -5.43
N THR A 222 -3.92 -13.67 -4.25
CA THR A 222 -3.83 -12.70 -3.15
C THR A 222 -2.49 -12.82 -2.46
N ILE A 223 -1.81 -11.69 -2.28
CA ILE A 223 -0.61 -11.55 -1.45
C ILE A 223 -0.81 -10.41 -0.46
N HIS A 224 -0.43 -10.65 0.78
CA HIS A 224 -0.58 -9.69 1.85
C HIS A 224 0.75 -9.05 2.22
N THR A 225 0.70 -7.82 2.74
CA THR A 225 1.89 -7.15 3.30
C THR A 225 2.24 -7.80 4.63
N ALA A 226 3.52 -8.04 4.88
CA ALA A 226 4.01 -8.52 6.17
C ALA A 226 3.80 -7.49 7.28
N ALA A 227 3.58 -7.97 8.51
CA ALA A 227 3.59 -7.13 9.70
C ALA A 227 5.00 -6.56 9.95
N SER A 228 5.05 -5.35 10.47
CA SER A 228 6.33 -4.66 10.75
C SER A 228 7.02 -5.18 12.03
N PHE A 229 6.32 -5.99 12.83
CA PHE A 229 6.83 -6.57 14.07
C PHE A 229 6.16 -7.92 14.37
N GLY A 230 6.81 -8.75 15.18
CA GLY A 230 6.25 -10.01 15.66
C GLY A 230 5.16 -9.82 16.71
N SER A 231 4.47 -10.91 17.07
CA SER A 231 3.43 -10.90 18.11
C SER A 231 3.98 -10.32 19.42
N GLN A 232 3.31 -9.30 19.92
CA GLN A 232 3.61 -8.67 21.21
C GLN A 232 2.37 -8.82 22.10
N LEU A 233 2.46 -9.73 23.06
CA LEU A 233 1.50 -9.78 24.14
C LEU A 233 2.00 -8.82 25.24
N ALA A 234 1.33 -7.67 25.40
CA ALA A 234 1.61 -6.81 26.52
C ALA A 234 1.16 -7.49 27.82
N ALA A 235 2.03 -7.48 28.83
CA ALA A 235 1.71 -8.03 30.14
C ALA A 235 0.58 -7.25 30.84
N ASN A 236 0.44 -5.96 30.53
CA ASN A 236 -0.58 -5.08 31.12
C ASN A 236 -1.33 -4.34 30.02
N LYS A 237 -2.62 -4.62 29.88
CA LYS A 237 -3.52 -3.82 29.04
C LYS A 237 -4.02 -2.61 29.82
N THR A 238 -4.11 -1.48 29.13
CA THR A 238 -4.83 -0.28 29.60
C THR A 238 -6.29 -0.36 29.18
N ASN A 239 -7.11 0.58 29.65
CA ASN A 239 -8.48 0.74 29.14
C ASN A 239 -8.53 1.64 27.88
N GLN A 240 -7.40 2.01 27.31
CA GLN A 240 -7.26 2.89 26.17
C GLN A 240 -7.85 2.26 24.90
N ILE A 241 -8.63 3.04 24.16
CA ILE A 241 -9.09 2.68 22.82
C ILE A 241 -8.38 3.60 21.83
N SER A 242 -7.52 3.04 20.97
CA SER A 242 -6.59 3.82 20.16
C SER A 242 -6.89 3.74 18.67
N TYR A 243 -6.78 4.87 17.99
CA TYR A 243 -6.69 4.93 16.54
C TYR A 243 -5.31 5.42 16.12
N ILE A 244 -4.62 4.67 15.26
CA ILE A 244 -3.30 5.03 14.77
C ILE A 244 -3.36 5.04 13.25
N GLY A 245 -3.47 6.22 12.62
CA GLY A 245 -3.67 6.22 11.19
C GLY A 245 -3.84 7.56 10.50
N ASN A 246 -4.14 7.47 9.20
CA ASN A 246 -4.48 8.60 8.35
C ASN A 246 -5.97 8.92 8.50
N LEU A 247 -6.32 10.17 8.75
CA LEU A 247 -7.68 10.66 8.93
C LEU A 247 -8.40 11.00 7.61
N GLY A 248 -7.73 10.82 6.47
CA GLY A 248 -8.32 11.03 5.14
C GLY A 248 -9.46 10.06 4.82
N TYR A 249 -10.06 10.23 3.65
CA TYR A 249 -11.22 9.43 3.19
C TYR A 249 -12.40 9.48 4.17
N ASN A 250 -12.61 10.62 4.84
CA ASN A 250 -13.65 10.85 5.85
C ASN A 250 -13.58 9.92 7.09
N ARG A 251 -12.48 9.20 7.34
CA ARG A 251 -12.32 8.33 8.51
C ARG A 251 -12.48 9.09 9.83
N HIS A 252 -12.11 10.36 9.86
CA HIS A 252 -12.30 11.22 11.03
C HIS A 252 -13.76 11.33 11.47
N LEU A 253 -14.74 11.23 10.54
CA LEU A 253 -16.16 11.28 10.88
C LEU A 253 -16.62 10.00 11.62
N GLN A 254 -16.09 8.83 11.23
CA GLN A 254 -16.37 7.58 11.94
C GLN A 254 -15.77 7.57 13.34
N LEU A 255 -14.60 8.18 13.53
CA LEU A 255 -14.01 8.35 14.86
C LEU A 255 -14.88 9.26 15.74
N VAL A 256 -15.47 10.31 15.17
CA VAL A 256 -16.44 11.17 15.85
C VAL A 256 -17.70 10.38 16.26
N ASP A 257 -18.22 9.52 15.36
CA ASP A 257 -19.36 8.66 15.69
C ASP A 257 -19.04 7.77 16.90
N ILE A 258 -17.88 7.07 16.89
CA ILE A 258 -17.43 6.22 18.00
C ILE A 258 -17.22 7.02 19.28
N GLY A 259 -16.50 8.14 19.22
CA GLY A 259 -16.17 8.93 20.39
C GLY A 259 -17.41 9.52 21.08
N LYS A 260 -18.37 10.01 20.29
CA LYS A 260 -19.66 10.51 20.81
C LYS A 260 -20.49 9.39 21.43
N GLU A 261 -20.44 8.20 20.88
CA GLU A 261 -21.15 7.05 21.45
C GLU A 261 -20.50 6.60 22.75
N LEU A 262 -19.15 6.54 22.83
CA LEU A 262 -18.42 6.22 24.05
C LEU A 262 -18.71 7.18 25.21
N LYS A 263 -18.92 8.45 24.93
CA LYS A 263 -19.30 9.46 25.97
C LYS A 263 -20.66 9.19 26.65
N LYS A 264 -21.49 8.34 26.06
CA LYS A 264 -22.78 7.96 26.65
C LYS A 264 -22.66 6.83 27.67
N PHE A 265 -21.52 6.16 27.72
CA PHE A 265 -21.26 5.11 28.70
C PHE A 265 -20.66 5.72 29.97
N ASP A 266 -21.10 5.23 31.13
CA ASP A 266 -20.53 5.61 32.44
C ASP A 266 -19.25 4.84 32.71
N LEU A 267 -18.15 5.24 32.04
CA LEU A 267 -16.87 4.58 32.08
C LEU A 267 -15.75 5.53 32.49
N ALA A 268 -14.72 4.97 33.14
CA ALA A 268 -13.51 5.71 33.49
C ALA A 268 -12.77 6.23 32.25
N VAL A 269 -12.85 5.49 31.11
CA VAL A 269 -12.32 5.91 29.80
C VAL A 269 -13.49 5.99 28.83
N ASN A 270 -13.84 7.20 28.43
CA ASN A 270 -14.97 7.50 27.54
C ASN A 270 -14.55 8.28 26.30
N HIS A 271 -13.33 8.10 25.86
CA HIS A 271 -12.76 8.77 24.67
C HIS A 271 -11.87 7.80 23.87
N ILE A 272 -11.52 8.23 22.67
CA ILE A 272 -10.54 7.59 21.81
C ILE A 272 -9.27 8.40 21.78
N ASP A 273 -8.12 7.73 21.88
CA ASP A 273 -6.79 8.30 21.65
C ASP A 273 -6.42 8.22 20.19
N VAL A 274 -6.25 9.36 19.53
CA VAL A 274 -6.00 9.45 18.10
C VAL A 274 -4.56 9.89 17.83
N TYR A 275 -3.80 9.02 17.16
CA TYR A 275 -2.41 9.25 16.74
C TYR A 275 -2.37 9.39 15.22
N SER A 276 -2.06 10.59 14.73
CA SER A 276 -2.03 10.87 13.29
C SER A 276 -1.09 12.03 12.96
N SER A 277 -0.46 11.94 11.79
CA SER A 277 0.30 13.06 11.19
C SER A 277 -0.56 14.05 10.42
N GLU A 278 -1.86 14.08 10.68
CA GLU A 278 -2.80 15.01 10.04
C GLU A 278 -2.52 16.47 10.46
N ILE A 279 -2.52 17.36 9.49
CA ILE A 279 -2.30 18.81 9.70
C ILE A 279 -3.39 19.68 9.12
N ARG A 280 -4.40 19.10 8.44
CA ARG A 280 -5.48 19.85 7.81
C ARG A 280 -6.47 20.33 8.85
N GLU A 281 -6.63 21.63 8.99
CA GLU A 281 -7.54 22.26 9.98
C GLU A 281 -8.99 21.81 9.82
N GLU A 282 -9.44 21.59 8.57
CA GLU A 282 -10.79 21.11 8.29
C GLU A 282 -11.08 19.71 8.85
N ILE A 283 -10.04 18.93 9.17
CA ILE A 283 -10.14 17.63 9.84
C ILE A 283 -9.89 17.78 11.34
N LEU A 284 -8.82 18.51 11.71
CA LEU A 284 -8.42 18.66 13.11
C LEU A 284 -9.50 19.31 13.99
N LYS A 285 -10.36 20.17 13.44
CA LYS A 285 -11.50 20.75 14.16
C LYS A 285 -12.49 19.71 14.73
N TYR A 286 -12.44 18.47 14.25
CA TYR A 286 -13.25 17.36 14.77
C TYR A 286 -12.53 16.55 15.85
N MET A 287 -11.20 16.69 15.96
CA MET A 287 -10.34 15.92 16.88
C MET A 287 -10.27 16.62 18.24
N ILE A 288 -11.41 16.73 18.90
CA ILE A 288 -11.60 17.50 20.14
C ILE A 288 -12.35 16.66 21.19
N ASP A 289 -12.20 17.03 22.46
CA ASP A 289 -12.79 16.29 23.58
C ASP A 289 -14.33 16.26 23.52
N GLU A 290 -14.98 17.31 23.04
CA GLU A 290 -16.43 17.35 22.87
C GLU A 290 -16.95 16.21 21.99
N ASN A 291 -16.13 15.73 21.06
CA ASN A 291 -16.40 14.57 20.21
C ASN A 291 -15.90 13.24 20.81
N GLY A 292 -15.43 13.22 22.06
CA GLY A 292 -14.84 12.03 22.68
C GLY A 292 -13.51 11.63 22.07
N ILE A 293 -12.67 12.59 21.68
CA ILE A 293 -11.39 12.36 21.02
C ILE A 293 -10.29 13.15 21.71
N VAL A 294 -9.20 12.46 22.06
CA VAL A 294 -7.93 13.06 22.48
C VAL A 294 -6.92 12.89 21.34
N PHE A 295 -6.48 14.00 20.77
CA PHE A 295 -5.56 14.01 19.63
C PHE A 295 -4.11 14.21 20.10
N HIS A 296 -3.25 13.24 19.79
CA HIS A 296 -1.84 13.22 20.22
C HIS A 296 -0.83 13.62 19.12
N GLY A 297 -1.30 13.83 17.88
CA GLY A 297 -0.37 14.04 16.76
C GLY A 297 0.32 12.76 16.32
N SER A 298 1.50 12.90 15.69
CA SER A 298 2.30 11.74 15.24
C SER A 298 3.24 11.27 16.34
N ILE A 299 3.42 9.94 16.43
CA ILE A 299 4.37 9.29 17.34
C ILE A 299 5.39 8.46 16.55
N PRO A 300 6.59 8.19 17.10
CA PRO A 300 7.59 7.32 16.53
C PRO A 300 7.11 5.87 16.33
N ALA A 301 7.74 5.12 15.42
CA ALA A 301 7.29 3.77 15.06
C ALA A 301 7.41 2.74 16.21
N ASP A 302 8.33 2.91 17.11
CA ASP A 302 8.49 2.10 18.32
C ASP A 302 7.37 2.38 19.34
N GLU A 303 6.97 3.65 19.50
CA GLU A 303 5.82 4.02 20.33
C GLU A 303 4.51 3.50 19.73
N VAL A 304 4.36 3.49 18.40
CA VAL A 304 3.18 2.89 17.73
C VAL A 304 2.98 1.45 18.19
N LYS A 305 4.04 0.65 18.22
CA LYS A 305 3.98 -0.76 18.66
C LYS A 305 3.51 -0.88 20.10
N LYS A 306 4.06 -0.04 20.98
CA LYS A 306 3.72 0.00 22.40
C LYS A 306 2.25 0.38 22.60
N VAL A 307 1.79 1.46 21.99
CA VAL A 307 0.40 1.92 22.07
C VAL A 307 -0.55 0.82 21.57
N MET A 308 -0.26 0.18 20.43
CA MET A 308 -1.07 -0.94 19.93
C MET A 308 -1.14 -2.09 20.95
N ALA A 309 0.01 -2.52 21.47
CA ALA A 309 0.08 -3.66 22.38
C ALA A 309 -0.60 -3.41 23.73
N GLU A 310 -0.51 -2.19 24.28
CA GLU A 310 -1.03 -1.84 25.60
C GLU A 310 -2.52 -1.43 25.57
N SER A 311 -3.10 -1.06 24.42
CA SER A 311 -4.49 -0.67 24.30
C SER A 311 -5.46 -1.82 24.62
N LEU A 312 -6.65 -1.49 25.11
CA LEU A 312 -7.79 -2.40 25.19
C LEU A 312 -8.23 -2.81 23.77
N ALA A 313 -8.32 -1.81 22.88
CA ALA A 313 -8.65 -2.02 21.49
C ALA A 313 -7.92 -1.04 20.58
N VAL A 314 -7.63 -1.49 19.35
CA VAL A 314 -7.19 -0.63 18.24
C VAL A 314 -8.30 -0.51 17.22
N ILE A 315 -8.58 0.72 16.78
CA ILE A 315 -9.65 1.00 15.82
C ILE A 315 -9.10 0.86 14.39
N HIS A 316 -9.82 0.11 13.56
CA HIS A 316 -9.77 0.19 12.11
C HIS A 316 -11.10 0.73 11.59
N THR A 317 -11.08 1.80 10.80
CA THR A 317 -12.33 2.38 10.30
C THR A 317 -12.26 2.80 8.85
N GLU A 318 -13.39 2.67 8.16
CA GLU A 318 -13.61 3.12 6.79
C GLU A 318 -14.94 3.87 6.67
N SER A 319 -15.02 4.80 5.73
CA SER A 319 -16.17 5.71 5.62
C SER A 319 -17.41 5.03 5.04
N PHE A 320 -18.60 5.39 5.57
CA PHE A 320 -19.89 5.03 4.99
C PHE A 320 -20.30 5.92 3.80
N ASP A 321 -19.54 6.98 3.47
CA ASP A 321 -19.79 7.83 2.32
C ASP A 321 -19.53 7.08 1.01
N GLU A 322 -20.51 7.06 0.09
CA GLU A 322 -20.47 6.28 -1.15
C GLU A 322 -19.28 6.66 -2.07
N ASN A 323 -18.90 7.94 -2.10
CA ASN A 323 -17.75 8.37 -2.92
C ASN A 323 -16.44 7.85 -2.32
N MET A 324 -16.35 7.81 -0.99
CA MET A 324 -15.18 7.28 -0.30
C MET A 324 -15.11 5.76 -0.39
N LYS A 325 -16.23 5.04 -0.25
CA LYS A 325 -16.30 3.59 -0.43
C LYS A 325 -15.69 3.16 -1.76
N ASN A 326 -16.12 3.78 -2.87
CA ASN A 326 -15.59 3.46 -4.20
C ASN A 326 -14.08 3.68 -4.30
N SER A 327 -13.55 4.69 -3.59
CA SER A 327 -12.13 5.02 -3.59
C SER A 327 -11.27 4.03 -2.80
N VAL A 328 -11.86 3.34 -1.81
CA VAL A 328 -11.14 2.43 -0.89
C VAL A 328 -11.63 0.98 -0.96
N LYS A 329 -12.52 0.66 -1.90
CA LYS A 329 -13.18 -0.66 -2.02
C LYS A 329 -12.23 -1.84 -1.84
N TYR A 330 -11.06 -1.82 -2.49
CA TYR A 330 -10.06 -2.89 -2.41
C TYR A 330 -8.86 -2.53 -1.53
N SER A 331 -8.88 -1.36 -0.89
CA SER A 331 -7.75 -0.93 -0.08
C SER A 331 -7.64 -1.76 1.20
N VAL A 332 -6.47 -2.32 1.44
CA VAL A 332 -6.12 -2.95 2.71
C VAL A 332 -4.96 -2.18 3.32
N SER A 333 -5.22 -1.56 4.46
CA SER A 333 -4.20 -0.79 5.17
C SER A 333 -3.05 -1.71 5.60
N THR A 334 -1.81 -1.30 5.36
CA THR A 334 -0.63 -2.01 5.86
C THR A 334 -0.63 -2.15 7.40
N LYS A 335 -1.36 -1.27 8.10
CA LYS A 335 -1.51 -1.33 9.56
C LYS A 335 -2.41 -2.48 10.04
N ILE A 336 -3.25 -3.06 9.16
CA ILE A 336 -4.03 -4.25 9.52
C ILE A 336 -3.11 -5.39 9.92
N ALA A 337 -2.03 -5.63 9.17
CA ALA A 337 -1.03 -6.63 9.52
C ALA A 337 -0.44 -6.40 10.93
N ASP A 338 -0.09 -5.16 11.24
CA ASP A 338 0.42 -4.75 12.54
C ASP A 338 -0.63 -4.90 13.65
N SER A 339 -1.89 -4.49 13.39
CA SER A 339 -2.99 -4.64 14.34
C SER A 339 -3.31 -6.10 14.65
N LEU A 340 -3.36 -6.96 13.63
CA LEU A 340 -3.55 -8.41 13.79
C LEU A 340 -2.44 -9.05 14.65
N MET A 341 -1.20 -8.58 14.51
CA MET A 341 -0.04 -9.11 15.23
C MET A 341 0.13 -8.51 16.64
N SER A 342 -0.58 -7.42 16.96
CA SER A 342 -0.41 -6.68 18.21
C SER A 342 -0.88 -7.43 19.47
N GLY A 343 -1.69 -8.48 19.33
CA GLY A 343 -2.32 -9.16 20.47
C GLY A 343 -3.38 -8.29 21.17
N THR A 344 -3.96 -7.34 20.44
CA THR A 344 -4.99 -6.40 20.93
C THR A 344 -6.26 -6.58 20.14
N CYS A 345 -7.42 -6.43 20.79
CA CYS A 345 -8.71 -6.48 20.11
C CYS A 345 -8.79 -5.40 19.03
N ILE A 346 -9.24 -5.78 17.85
CA ILE A 346 -9.50 -4.83 16.77
C ILE A 346 -10.98 -4.49 16.80
N LEU A 347 -11.30 -3.19 16.86
CA LEU A 347 -12.64 -2.66 16.60
C LEU A 347 -12.68 -2.20 15.15
N ALA A 348 -13.43 -2.91 14.30
CA ALA A 348 -13.58 -2.58 12.90
C ALA A 348 -14.93 -1.90 12.65
N TYR A 349 -14.91 -0.60 12.27
CA TYR A 349 -16.12 0.17 12.04
C TYR A 349 -16.17 0.70 10.61
N GLY A 350 -17.09 0.20 9.81
CA GLY A 350 -17.24 0.58 8.41
C GLY A 350 -18.07 -0.40 7.59
N PRO A 351 -18.34 -0.07 6.32
CA PRO A 351 -19.15 -0.90 5.43
C PRO A 351 -18.52 -2.28 5.18
N GLU A 352 -19.32 -3.33 5.25
CA GLU A 352 -18.87 -4.72 5.08
C GLU A 352 -18.25 -5.00 3.71
N GLU A 353 -18.70 -4.29 2.67
CA GLU A 353 -18.20 -4.44 1.29
C GLU A 353 -16.77 -3.93 1.09
N ILE A 354 -16.21 -3.15 2.01
CA ILE A 354 -14.82 -2.68 1.93
C ILE A 354 -13.87 -3.83 2.28
N ALA A 355 -12.90 -4.07 1.41
CA ALA A 355 -12.01 -5.24 1.51
C ALA A 355 -11.33 -5.39 2.87
N SER A 356 -10.95 -4.30 3.52
CA SER A 356 -10.30 -4.33 4.83
C SER A 356 -11.27 -4.74 5.96
N ILE A 357 -12.50 -4.24 5.94
CA ILE A 357 -13.55 -4.62 6.89
C ILE A 357 -13.94 -6.08 6.66
N LYS A 358 -14.20 -6.44 5.39
CA LYS A 358 -14.55 -7.80 5.00
C LYS A 358 -13.48 -8.82 5.39
N TYR A 359 -12.20 -8.50 5.20
CA TYR A 359 -11.09 -9.37 5.59
C TYR A 359 -11.08 -9.68 7.08
N LEU A 360 -11.35 -8.68 7.92
CA LEU A 360 -11.45 -8.86 9.37
C LEU A 360 -12.71 -9.64 9.76
N SER A 361 -13.84 -9.34 9.14
CA SER A 361 -15.13 -10.00 9.42
C SER A 361 -15.15 -11.47 8.98
N ASP A 362 -14.72 -11.76 7.74
CA ASP A 362 -14.70 -13.14 7.19
C ASP A 362 -13.80 -14.09 8.01
N ASN A 363 -12.82 -13.55 8.73
CA ASN A 363 -11.89 -14.32 9.56
C ASN A 363 -12.19 -14.23 11.07
N ASP A 364 -13.30 -13.60 11.45
CA ASP A 364 -13.66 -13.35 12.85
C ASP A 364 -12.49 -12.76 13.68
N ALA A 365 -11.74 -11.85 13.06
CA ALA A 365 -10.49 -11.31 13.60
C ALA A 365 -10.64 -9.90 14.21
N ALA A 366 -11.87 -9.43 14.36
CA ALA A 366 -12.23 -8.14 14.95
C ALA A 366 -13.66 -8.16 15.48
N ILE A 367 -13.98 -7.23 16.38
CA ILE A 367 -15.38 -6.86 16.63
C ILE A 367 -15.77 -5.91 15.48
N CYS A 368 -16.62 -6.40 14.57
CA CYS A 368 -17.01 -5.70 13.36
C CYS A 368 -18.38 -5.02 13.53
N ILE A 369 -18.43 -3.72 13.25
CA ILE A 369 -19.63 -2.89 13.28
C ILE A 369 -19.86 -2.33 11.88
N ASN A 370 -20.87 -2.85 11.18
CA ASN A 370 -21.08 -2.58 9.76
C ASN A 370 -22.17 -1.53 9.48
N SER A 371 -22.83 -1.03 10.52
CA SER A 371 -23.80 0.06 10.43
C SER A 371 -23.67 1.04 11.60
N LYS A 372 -24.21 2.24 11.44
CA LYS A 372 -24.27 3.22 12.54
C LYS A 372 -25.25 2.80 13.63
N ASP A 373 -26.28 2.05 13.28
CA ASP A 373 -27.32 1.62 14.21
C ASP A 373 -26.79 0.55 15.18
N ASP A 374 -25.80 -0.25 14.72
CA ASP A 374 -25.18 -1.29 15.54
C ASP A 374 -24.02 -0.77 16.40
N LEU A 375 -23.67 0.53 16.29
CA LEU A 375 -22.50 1.11 16.96
C LEU A 375 -22.54 0.94 18.47
N LYS A 376 -23.70 1.22 19.09
CA LYS A 376 -23.87 1.05 20.53
C LYS A 376 -23.66 -0.39 20.97
N THR A 377 -24.33 -1.34 20.31
CA THR A 377 -24.24 -2.78 20.64
C THR A 377 -22.82 -3.31 20.48
N GLY A 378 -22.12 -2.94 19.39
CA GLY A 378 -20.74 -3.36 19.18
C GLY A 378 -19.76 -2.75 20.20
N LEU A 379 -20.00 -1.53 20.66
CA LEU A 379 -19.22 -0.94 21.75
C LEU A 379 -19.52 -1.61 23.10
N GLU A 380 -20.79 -1.99 23.37
CA GLU A 380 -21.15 -2.76 24.55
C GLU A 380 -20.45 -4.14 24.57
N GLU A 381 -20.40 -4.82 23.40
CA GLU A 381 -19.65 -6.08 23.23
C GLU A 381 -18.15 -5.86 23.50
N LEU A 382 -17.55 -4.83 22.89
CA LEU A 382 -16.14 -4.50 23.10
C LEU A 382 -15.82 -4.26 24.59
N LEU A 383 -16.67 -3.52 25.30
CA LEU A 383 -16.37 -3.07 26.66
C LEU A 383 -16.64 -4.16 27.71
N ASN A 384 -17.69 -4.96 27.53
CA ASN A 384 -18.22 -5.84 28.57
C ASN A 384 -17.93 -7.34 28.31
N ASP A 385 -17.64 -7.76 27.06
CA ASP A 385 -17.40 -9.17 26.76
C ASP A 385 -15.91 -9.48 26.58
N GLU A 386 -15.23 -9.74 27.70
CA GLU A 386 -13.81 -10.13 27.71
C GLU A 386 -13.57 -11.44 26.96
N LYS A 387 -14.50 -12.38 27.04
CA LYS A 387 -14.38 -13.68 26.36
C LYS A 387 -14.35 -13.45 24.85
N ARG A 388 -15.27 -12.64 24.35
CA ARG A 388 -15.34 -12.30 22.93
C ARG A 388 -14.08 -11.55 22.45
N ARG A 389 -13.60 -10.58 23.22
CA ARG A 389 -12.32 -9.91 22.92
C ARG A 389 -11.18 -10.92 22.77
N ASN A 390 -11.07 -11.87 23.69
CA ASN A 390 -10.01 -12.88 23.65
C ASN A 390 -10.14 -13.83 22.44
N GLU A 391 -11.37 -14.19 22.05
CA GLU A 391 -11.63 -15.00 20.85
C GLU A 391 -11.14 -14.29 19.59
N VAL A 392 -11.55 -13.04 19.36
CA VAL A 392 -11.14 -12.28 18.16
C VAL A 392 -9.64 -11.97 18.16
N ILE A 393 -9.00 -11.73 19.30
CA ILE A 393 -7.55 -11.57 19.43
C ILE A 393 -6.83 -12.85 18.98
N ASN A 394 -7.26 -14.01 19.43
CA ASN A 394 -6.66 -15.28 19.05
C ASN A 394 -6.80 -15.52 17.53
N ASN A 395 -7.98 -15.27 16.98
CA ASN A 395 -8.23 -15.37 15.55
C ASN A 395 -7.36 -14.40 14.75
N ALA A 396 -7.24 -13.15 15.22
CA ALA A 396 -6.38 -12.11 14.60
C ALA A 396 -4.92 -12.54 14.55
N VAL A 397 -4.36 -13.03 15.67
CA VAL A 397 -2.97 -13.50 15.73
C VAL A 397 -2.75 -14.72 14.82
N ASN A 398 -3.69 -15.66 14.79
CA ASN A 398 -3.61 -16.82 13.91
C ASN A 398 -3.68 -16.42 12.43
N LEU A 399 -4.56 -15.48 12.08
CA LEU A 399 -4.65 -14.91 10.74
C LEU A 399 -3.36 -14.20 10.34
N ALA A 400 -2.77 -13.43 11.26
CA ALA A 400 -1.50 -12.76 11.04
C ALA A 400 -0.35 -13.76 10.79
N LYS A 401 -0.27 -14.81 11.60
CA LYS A 401 0.72 -15.89 11.41
C LYS A 401 0.56 -16.61 10.07
N LYS A 402 -0.65 -16.75 9.58
CA LYS A 402 -0.94 -17.39 8.28
C LYS A 402 -0.54 -16.50 7.11
N ASN A 403 -0.87 -15.20 7.15
CA ASN A 403 -0.86 -14.33 5.97
C ASN A 403 0.16 -13.19 6.02
N HIS A 404 0.64 -12.81 7.22
CA HIS A 404 1.40 -11.58 7.42
C HIS A 404 2.78 -11.78 8.07
N LEU A 405 3.28 -13.02 8.13
CA LEU A 405 4.67 -13.22 8.54
C LEU A 405 5.62 -12.73 7.46
N PRO A 406 6.82 -12.24 7.85
CA PRO A 406 7.90 -11.98 6.92
C PRO A 406 8.15 -13.20 6.00
N GLY A 407 8.36 -12.95 4.71
CA GLY A 407 8.59 -14.00 3.71
C GLY A 407 7.35 -14.67 3.12
N THR A 408 6.18 -14.65 3.79
CA THR A 408 4.96 -15.33 3.30
C THR A 408 4.58 -14.91 1.88
N ALA A 409 4.55 -13.62 1.59
CA ALA A 409 4.26 -13.11 0.25
C ALA A 409 5.32 -13.57 -0.78
N GLY A 410 6.59 -13.54 -0.38
CA GLY A 410 7.70 -14.00 -1.21
C GLY A 410 7.62 -15.49 -1.56
N ASP A 411 7.20 -16.33 -0.62
CA ASP A 411 7.03 -17.77 -0.87
C ASP A 411 5.90 -18.04 -1.85
N ILE A 412 4.75 -17.35 -1.72
CA ILE A 412 3.65 -17.41 -2.68
C ILE A 412 4.12 -16.97 -4.07
N ILE A 413 4.87 -15.85 -4.15
CA ILE A 413 5.43 -15.37 -5.41
C ILE A 413 6.35 -16.43 -6.02
N LYS A 414 7.28 -17.00 -5.23
CA LYS A 414 8.21 -18.06 -5.73
C LYS A 414 7.48 -19.28 -6.28
N GLU A 415 6.40 -19.72 -5.61
CA GLU A 415 5.59 -20.85 -6.06
C GLU A 415 4.97 -20.57 -7.43
N VAL A 416 4.28 -19.42 -7.57
CA VAL A 416 3.63 -19.02 -8.82
C VAL A 416 4.63 -18.84 -9.98
N LEU A 417 5.80 -18.28 -9.67
CA LEU A 417 6.86 -18.11 -10.70
C LEU A 417 7.40 -19.45 -11.18
N LYS A 418 7.54 -20.46 -10.31
CA LYS A 418 7.99 -21.80 -10.67
C LYS A 418 7.00 -22.58 -11.52
N GLU A 419 5.69 -22.39 -11.31
CA GLU A 419 4.63 -23.05 -12.08
C GLU A 419 4.63 -22.65 -13.57
N ASN A 420 5.20 -21.49 -13.90
CA ASN A 420 5.17 -20.92 -15.24
C ASN A 420 6.58 -20.78 -15.87
N ALA A 421 7.62 -21.32 -15.22
CA ALA A 421 8.98 -21.42 -15.74
C ALA A 421 9.16 -22.74 -16.46
#